data_30234b073931b18317face1fbd60f4ac
#
_entry.id   30234b073931b18317face1fbd60f4ac
#
_cell.length_a   1.000
_cell.length_b   1.000
_cell.length_c   1.000
_cell.angle_alpha   90.00
_cell.angle_beta   90.00
_cell.angle_gamma   90.00
#
_symmetry.space_group_name_H-M   'P 1'
#
loop_
_entity.id
_entity.type
_entity.pdbx_description
1 polymer ?
#
loop_
_entity_poly.entity_id
_entity_poly.type
_entity_poly.pdbx_seq_one_letter_code
_entity_poly.pdbx_strand_id
1 'polypeptide(L)'
;MESREDLLSLLNRIKRDEMEELGYADKFHPFTIRHMNYYCNPKNAFHRYRQFKIKKKAGGFRQITAPRNRSFMFLLDCLNEVLKAVYTPSQYAMGFTEGRSVVTNACKHKGANYVFNIDLKDFFPSIEQPRVWKRLQLQPFNFPVSVANAIAGLCCMRETRITSDGIKKDYYILPQGAPTSPIITNMICDKLDHRLGGLAHRFGLNYTRYADDITFSSMHNVFHENSDFRKELLRIIGDQGFVLNEKKTRLQKRGSRQEVTGIIISDKLNVSQKYVRNIRNILYMWEKYGYTVAYAKFFPRYKEEKGHVKKGNPDLVNVIDGKLMYLKMVKGEDDSVYQRLYAKFQSLVALMRDPKKTNDKHITYVETMPLLDFEKKIGASVEIVINPKEGKNSEGEMSQCGKGRFAYYLLVGTKQLISISKYLSETEIKAKEKLAISQCRDEKGKEFMLIHRINIVTVPPPKPVDIDELNNELDSLLSS
;
A
#
# COMPACT_ATOMS: atom_id res chain seq x y z
N MET A 1 18.85 -20.50 21.07
CA MET A 1 19.36 -20.66 19.68
C MET A 1 20.88 -20.69 19.76
N GLU A 2 21.41 -21.91 19.78
CA GLU A 2 22.84 -22.17 20.11
C GLU A 2 23.67 -22.43 18.85
N SER A 3 23.00 -22.82 17.75
CA SER A 3 23.67 -23.20 16.50
C SER A 3 22.96 -22.65 15.27
N ARG A 4 23.61 -22.78 14.11
CA ARG A 4 23.01 -22.47 12.81
C ARG A 4 21.92 -23.47 12.43
N GLU A 5 22.05 -24.69 12.90
CA GLU A 5 21.08 -25.77 12.74
C GLU A 5 19.78 -25.44 13.52
N ASP A 6 19.89 -24.89 14.74
CA ASP A 6 18.75 -24.43 15.52
C ASP A 6 18.04 -23.28 14.79
N LEU A 7 18.79 -22.29 14.26
CA LEU A 7 18.24 -21.23 13.46
C LEU A 7 17.48 -21.80 12.25
N LEU A 8 18.08 -22.76 11.53
CA LEU A 8 17.47 -23.39 10.36
C LEU A 8 16.19 -24.14 10.73
N SER A 9 16.18 -24.83 11.86
CA SER A 9 15.02 -25.54 12.38
C SER A 9 13.87 -24.60 12.72
N LEU A 10 14.16 -23.45 13.34
CA LEU A 10 13.18 -22.40 13.62
C LEU A 10 12.60 -21.78 12.33
N LEU A 11 13.47 -21.47 11.36
CA LEU A 11 13.04 -20.94 10.05
C LEU A 11 12.12 -21.94 9.32
N ASN A 12 12.42 -23.21 9.37
CA ASN A 12 11.60 -24.25 8.74
C ASN A 12 10.28 -24.48 9.47
N ARG A 13 10.25 -24.35 10.80
CA ARG A 13 9.00 -24.40 11.57
C ARG A 13 8.08 -23.25 11.16
N ILE A 14 8.54 -22.01 11.20
CA ILE A 14 7.74 -20.83 10.79
C ILE A 14 7.27 -20.97 9.34
N LYS A 15 8.16 -21.42 8.45
CA LYS A 15 7.79 -21.66 7.05
C LYS A 15 6.66 -22.67 6.91
N ARG A 16 6.69 -23.74 7.71
CA ARG A 16 5.64 -24.77 7.70
C ARG A 16 4.32 -24.19 8.18
N ASP A 17 4.34 -23.51 9.33
CA ASP A 17 3.16 -22.90 9.93
C ASP A 17 2.48 -21.91 8.95
N GLU A 18 3.24 -21.00 8.32
CA GLU A 18 2.72 -20.09 7.30
C GLU A 18 2.15 -20.82 6.07
N MET A 19 2.81 -21.89 5.60
CA MET A 19 2.31 -22.64 4.44
C MET A 19 1.04 -23.43 4.77
N GLU A 20 0.90 -23.92 6.00
CA GLU A 20 -0.33 -24.56 6.49
C GLU A 20 -1.49 -23.54 6.56
N GLU A 21 -1.26 -22.37 7.13
CA GLU A 21 -2.26 -21.29 7.19
C GLU A 21 -2.72 -20.84 5.78
N LEU A 22 -1.82 -20.82 4.82
CA LEU A 22 -2.13 -20.48 3.43
C LEU A 22 -2.76 -21.63 2.62
N GLY A 23 -2.91 -22.83 3.21
CA GLY A 23 -3.45 -24.01 2.53
C GLY A 23 -2.49 -24.67 1.55
N TYR A 24 -1.18 -24.52 1.71
CA TYR A 24 -0.14 -25.09 0.85
C TYR A 24 0.77 -26.08 1.59
N ALA A 25 0.27 -26.76 2.61
CA ALA A 25 1.04 -27.72 3.40
C ALA A 25 1.68 -28.82 2.54
N ASP A 26 0.96 -29.28 1.51
CA ASP A 26 1.42 -30.28 0.54
C ASP A 26 2.62 -29.83 -0.32
N LYS A 27 2.87 -28.54 -0.41
CA LYS A 27 3.97 -27.94 -1.19
C LYS A 27 5.16 -27.51 -0.31
N PHE A 28 5.20 -27.98 0.93
CA PHE A 28 6.28 -27.65 1.84
C PHE A 28 7.61 -28.28 1.40
N HIS A 29 8.60 -27.44 1.16
CA HIS A 29 9.99 -27.81 0.95
C HIS A 29 10.87 -27.06 1.94
N PRO A 30 11.63 -27.75 2.83
CA PRO A 30 12.42 -27.08 3.85
C PRO A 30 13.58 -26.28 3.25
N PHE A 31 13.95 -25.20 3.91
CA PHE A 31 15.24 -24.59 3.71
C PHE A 31 16.33 -25.57 4.14
N THR A 32 17.45 -25.59 3.42
CA THR A 32 18.59 -26.44 3.75
C THR A 32 19.76 -25.57 4.22
N ILE A 33 20.72 -26.20 4.91
CA ILE A 33 21.95 -25.52 5.29
C ILE A 33 22.72 -24.98 4.07
N ARG A 34 22.59 -25.64 2.91
CA ARG A 34 23.17 -25.17 1.65
C ARG A 34 22.51 -23.86 1.19
N HIS A 35 21.18 -23.74 1.28
CA HIS A 35 20.46 -22.50 0.97
C HIS A 35 20.91 -21.36 1.89
N MET A 36 20.99 -21.62 3.21
CA MET A 36 21.45 -20.63 4.16
C MET A 36 22.90 -20.21 3.90
N ASN A 37 23.81 -21.16 3.66
CA ASN A 37 25.20 -20.89 3.32
C ASN A 37 25.34 -20.07 2.01
N TYR A 38 24.55 -20.41 0.99
CA TYR A 38 24.52 -19.66 -0.27
C TYR A 38 24.12 -18.20 -0.02
N TYR A 39 23.02 -17.99 0.73
CA TYR A 39 22.53 -16.65 0.99
C TYR A 39 23.35 -15.86 2.01
N CYS A 40 24.07 -16.50 2.93
CA CYS A 40 25.00 -15.83 3.86
C CYS A 40 26.34 -15.45 3.20
N ASN A 41 26.73 -16.10 2.11
CA ASN A 41 28.05 -15.89 1.51
C ASN A 41 28.19 -14.47 0.93
N PRO A 42 29.16 -13.68 1.37
CA PRO A 42 29.40 -12.34 0.84
C PRO A 42 29.64 -12.28 -0.67
N LYS A 43 30.25 -13.32 -1.26
CA LYS A 43 30.46 -13.41 -2.71
C LYS A 43 29.15 -13.41 -3.50
N ASN A 44 28.06 -13.96 -2.93
CA ASN A 44 26.75 -14.04 -3.55
C ASN A 44 25.86 -12.83 -3.23
N ALA A 45 26.33 -11.90 -2.40
CA ALA A 45 25.55 -10.76 -1.91
C ALA A 45 25.03 -9.86 -3.05
N PHE A 46 25.74 -9.78 -4.16
CA PHE A 46 25.36 -8.97 -5.33
C PHE A 46 24.12 -9.51 -6.06
N HIS A 47 23.94 -10.84 -6.09
CA HIS A 47 22.84 -11.47 -6.84
C HIS A 47 21.54 -11.60 -6.05
N ARG A 48 21.57 -11.37 -4.72
CA ARG A 48 20.42 -11.57 -3.82
C ARG A 48 19.41 -10.45 -3.90
N TYR A 49 19.83 -9.24 -4.22
CA TYR A 49 19.00 -8.05 -4.21
C TYR A 49 18.88 -7.44 -5.60
N ARG A 50 17.76 -6.79 -5.86
CA ARG A 50 17.54 -5.92 -7.03
C ARG A 50 17.32 -4.49 -6.55
N GLN A 51 17.83 -3.55 -7.29
CA GLN A 51 17.65 -2.13 -7.01
C GLN A 51 16.70 -1.50 -8.02
N PHE A 52 15.82 -0.63 -7.53
CA PHE A 52 14.95 0.19 -8.37
C PHE A 52 14.65 1.51 -7.69
N LYS A 53 14.27 2.51 -8.48
CA LYS A 53 13.99 3.86 -7.97
C LYS A 53 12.50 4.10 -7.87
N ILE A 54 12.06 4.73 -6.76
CA ILE A 54 10.70 5.19 -6.55
C ILE A 54 10.71 6.71 -6.42
N LYS A 55 9.79 7.40 -7.13
CA LYS A 55 9.63 8.87 -7.06
C LYS A 55 9.23 9.29 -5.65
N LYS A 56 9.91 10.28 -5.08
CA LYS A 56 9.55 10.89 -3.79
C LYS A 56 8.46 11.95 -4.00
N LYS A 57 7.57 12.15 -3.01
CA LYS A 57 6.54 13.21 -3.05
C LYS A 57 7.14 14.62 -3.13
N ALA A 58 8.28 14.84 -2.48
CA ALA A 58 9.00 16.12 -2.47
C ALA A 58 9.95 16.30 -3.66
N GLY A 59 9.83 15.47 -4.70
CA GLY A 59 10.76 15.44 -5.84
C GLY A 59 11.95 14.51 -5.63
N GLY A 60 12.65 14.17 -6.74
CA GLY A 60 13.75 13.22 -6.74
C GLY A 60 13.32 11.76 -6.59
N PHE A 61 14.29 10.87 -6.37
CA PHE A 61 14.06 9.43 -6.29
C PHE A 61 14.56 8.85 -4.98
N ARG A 62 13.91 7.79 -4.52
CA ARG A 62 14.37 6.91 -3.45
C ARG A 62 14.81 5.60 -4.08
N GLN A 63 16.02 5.17 -3.80
CA GLN A 63 16.51 3.86 -4.21
C GLN A 63 15.98 2.82 -3.23
N ILE A 64 15.30 1.81 -3.77
CA ILE A 64 14.81 0.67 -3.02
C ILE A 64 15.63 -0.54 -3.42
N THR A 65 16.02 -1.32 -2.44
CA THR A 65 16.77 -2.55 -2.61
C THR A 65 15.98 -3.70 -2.00
N ALA A 66 15.34 -4.50 -2.84
CA ALA A 66 14.47 -5.58 -2.41
C ALA A 66 15.07 -6.94 -2.79
N PRO A 67 14.75 -8.02 -2.06
CA PRO A 67 15.13 -9.38 -2.44
C PRO A 67 14.75 -9.69 -3.88
N ARG A 68 15.63 -10.35 -4.63
CA ARG A 68 15.45 -10.62 -6.06
C ARG A 68 14.44 -11.73 -6.31
N ASN A 69 14.52 -12.81 -5.55
CA ASN A 69 13.67 -13.98 -5.72
C ASN A 69 12.73 -14.21 -4.51
N ARG A 70 11.64 -14.94 -4.78
CA ARG A 70 10.63 -15.22 -3.75
C ARG A 70 11.14 -16.12 -2.64
N SER A 71 12.00 -17.09 -2.95
CA SER A 71 12.55 -18.01 -1.95
C SER A 71 13.40 -17.29 -0.91
N PHE A 72 14.28 -16.37 -1.37
CA PHE A 72 15.06 -15.53 -0.47
C PHE A 72 14.20 -14.56 0.33
N MET A 73 13.18 -13.96 -0.31
CA MET A 73 12.23 -13.10 0.38
C MET A 73 11.52 -13.86 1.49
N PHE A 74 11.00 -15.05 1.20
CA PHE A 74 10.33 -15.88 2.19
C PHE A 74 11.24 -16.32 3.36
N LEU A 75 12.52 -16.64 3.07
CA LEU A 75 13.50 -16.91 4.12
C LEU A 75 13.71 -15.68 5.02
N LEU A 76 13.75 -14.46 4.46
CA LEU A 76 13.87 -13.25 5.26
C LEU A 76 12.58 -12.92 6.02
N ASP A 77 11.40 -13.26 5.48
CA ASP A 77 10.12 -13.12 6.19
C ASP A 77 10.11 -14.05 7.42
N CYS A 78 10.44 -15.33 7.25
CA CYS A 78 10.60 -16.27 8.39
C CYS A 78 11.65 -15.79 9.41
N LEU A 79 12.78 -15.26 8.94
CA LEU A 79 13.81 -14.71 9.83
C LEU A 79 13.29 -13.47 10.59
N ASN A 80 12.47 -12.64 9.96
CA ASN A 80 11.84 -11.51 10.63
C ASN A 80 10.95 -11.95 11.80
N GLU A 81 10.19 -13.04 11.64
CA GLU A 81 9.36 -13.60 12.73
C GLU A 81 10.24 -14.18 13.86
N VAL A 82 11.34 -14.86 13.53
CA VAL A 82 12.32 -15.28 14.56
C VAL A 82 12.86 -14.09 15.35
N LEU A 83 13.22 -13.01 14.66
CA LEU A 83 13.75 -11.81 15.30
C LEU A 83 12.70 -11.08 16.15
N LYS A 84 11.44 -11.04 15.72
CA LYS A 84 10.33 -10.49 16.51
C LYS A 84 10.12 -11.26 17.81
N ALA A 85 10.23 -12.57 17.77
CA ALA A 85 10.06 -13.42 18.96
C ALA A 85 11.13 -13.19 20.05
N VAL A 86 12.30 -12.71 19.67
CA VAL A 86 13.43 -12.50 20.60
C VAL A 86 13.71 -11.03 20.94
N TYR A 87 12.94 -10.12 20.37
CA TYR A 87 13.18 -8.67 20.53
C TYR A 87 11.95 -7.92 21.04
N THR A 88 12.14 -7.24 22.15
CA THR A 88 11.15 -6.27 22.68
C THR A 88 11.57 -4.86 22.30
N PRO A 89 10.80 -4.17 21.45
CA PRO A 89 11.14 -2.81 21.01
C PRO A 89 11.11 -1.81 22.16
N SER A 90 12.05 -0.85 22.13
CA SER A 90 12.09 0.30 23.02
C SER A 90 10.73 1.00 23.10
N GLN A 91 10.36 1.52 24.27
CA GLN A 91 9.12 2.32 24.44
C GLN A 91 9.07 3.56 23.53
N TYR A 92 10.20 4.05 23.06
CA TYR A 92 10.31 5.20 22.19
C TYR A 92 10.23 4.88 20.70
N ALA A 93 10.41 3.60 20.31
CA ALA A 93 10.35 3.14 18.94
C ALA A 93 8.89 3.00 18.49
N MET A 94 8.36 3.98 17.76
CA MET A 94 6.99 3.99 17.25
C MET A 94 6.87 3.39 15.85
N GLY A 95 7.92 3.46 15.04
CA GLY A 95 7.96 2.83 13.72
C GLY A 95 8.40 1.37 13.79
N PHE A 96 7.81 0.54 12.91
CA PHE A 96 8.13 -0.89 12.78
C PHE A 96 7.90 -1.71 14.07
N THR A 97 6.97 -1.27 14.88
CA THR A 97 6.61 -1.91 16.15
C THR A 97 5.14 -2.26 16.11
N GLU A 98 4.84 -3.51 16.39
CA GLU A 98 3.47 -4.01 16.45
C GLU A 98 2.65 -3.25 17.50
N GLY A 99 1.36 -3.01 17.21
CA GLY A 99 0.48 -2.23 18.07
C GLY A 99 0.76 -0.73 18.12
N ARG A 100 1.81 -0.23 17.43
CA ARG A 100 2.13 1.20 17.33
C ARG A 100 1.92 1.73 15.91
N SER A 101 1.54 2.98 15.81
CA SER A 101 1.20 3.62 14.54
C SER A 101 1.68 5.08 14.47
N VAL A 102 1.53 5.71 13.32
CA VAL A 102 1.75 7.15 13.16
C VAL A 102 0.84 7.98 14.09
N VAL A 103 -0.34 7.44 14.43
CA VAL A 103 -1.28 8.10 15.37
C VAL A 103 -0.78 8.01 16.79
N THR A 104 -0.37 6.82 17.25
CA THR A 104 0.21 6.66 18.60
C THR A 104 1.47 7.50 18.77
N ASN A 105 2.28 7.63 17.71
CA ASN A 105 3.43 8.53 17.67
C ASN A 105 3.00 10.00 17.87
N ALA A 106 2.07 10.48 17.06
CA ALA A 106 1.59 11.85 17.10
C ALA A 106 0.91 12.20 18.45
N CYS A 107 0.19 11.24 19.06
CA CYS A 107 -0.46 11.40 20.36
C CYS A 107 0.52 11.78 21.48
N LYS A 108 1.77 11.27 21.43
CA LYS A 108 2.79 11.57 22.45
C LYS A 108 3.23 13.05 22.46
N HIS A 109 2.97 13.78 21.38
CA HIS A 109 3.40 15.17 21.19
C HIS A 109 2.23 16.16 21.15
N LYS A 110 1.01 15.68 21.38
CA LYS A 110 -0.20 16.50 21.37
C LYS A 110 -0.16 17.58 22.45
N GLY A 111 -0.59 18.80 22.11
CA GLY A 111 -0.71 19.92 23.04
C GLY A 111 0.61 20.64 23.37
N ALA A 112 1.73 20.22 22.81
CA ALA A 112 3.03 20.86 23.04
C ALA A 112 3.13 22.24 22.37
N ASN A 113 3.81 23.18 23.02
CA ASN A 113 4.07 24.50 22.44
C ASN A 113 5.16 24.45 21.36
N TYR A 114 6.12 23.53 21.49
CA TYR A 114 7.25 23.38 20.58
C TYR A 114 7.40 21.92 20.18
N VAL A 115 7.55 21.68 18.89
CA VAL A 115 7.78 20.34 18.31
C VAL A 115 9.02 20.42 17.44
N PHE A 116 10.01 19.63 17.79
CA PHE A 116 11.29 19.58 17.11
C PHE A 116 11.48 18.24 16.42
N ASN A 117 11.46 18.28 15.09
CA ASN A 117 11.63 17.09 14.25
C ASN A 117 13.02 17.09 13.64
N ILE A 118 13.66 15.94 13.68
CA ILE A 118 14.93 15.66 13.04
C ILE A 118 14.86 14.34 12.27
N ASP A 119 15.70 14.20 11.26
CA ASP A 119 15.74 13.03 10.37
C ASP A 119 17.19 12.53 10.29
N LEU A 120 17.38 11.22 10.34
CA LEU A 120 18.71 10.63 10.22
C LEU A 120 19.04 10.38 8.75
N LYS A 121 20.20 10.88 8.31
CA LYS A 121 20.64 10.73 6.93
C LYS A 121 21.00 9.29 6.62
N ASP A 122 20.54 8.80 5.46
CA ASP A 122 20.86 7.47 4.94
C ASP A 122 20.70 6.34 5.98
N PHE A 123 19.62 6.38 6.74
CA PHE A 123 19.37 5.60 7.95
C PHE A 123 19.69 4.10 7.80
N PHE A 124 19.07 3.40 6.83
CA PHE A 124 19.35 1.99 6.59
C PHE A 124 20.78 1.76 6.09
N PRO A 125 21.25 2.46 5.03
CA PRO A 125 22.61 2.26 4.50
C PRO A 125 23.74 2.67 5.45
N SER A 126 23.47 3.43 6.50
CA SER A 126 24.48 3.78 7.53
C SER A 126 24.75 2.63 8.50
N ILE A 127 23.91 1.59 8.51
CA ILE A 127 24.09 0.43 9.36
C ILE A 127 24.86 -0.65 8.60
N GLU A 128 26.12 -0.84 8.96
CA GLU A 128 26.98 -1.84 8.36
C GLU A 128 26.86 -3.20 9.04
N GLN A 129 27.16 -4.27 8.29
CA GLN A 129 27.07 -5.67 8.74
C GLN A 129 27.85 -5.93 10.05
N PRO A 130 29.10 -5.42 10.28
CA PRO A 130 29.80 -5.62 11.54
C PRO A 130 29.03 -5.09 12.74
N ARG A 131 28.28 -4.00 12.57
CA ARG A 131 27.44 -3.43 13.64
C ARG A 131 26.25 -4.32 13.95
N VAL A 132 25.61 -4.87 12.94
CA VAL A 132 24.52 -5.87 13.10
C VAL A 132 25.06 -7.12 13.81
N TRP A 133 26.14 -7.67 13.30
CA TRP A 133 26.81 -8.85 13.85
C TRP A 133 27.17 -8.67 15.33
N LYS A 134 27.78 -7.54 15.70
CA LYS A 134 28.15 -7.24 17.09
C LYS A 134 26.91 -7.06 17.98
N ARG A 135 25.86 -6.39 17.49
CA ARG A 135 24.62 -6.18 18.25
C ARG A 135 23.95 -7.49 18.64
N LEU A 136 23.92 -8.44 17.73
CA LEU A 136 23.31 -9.76 17.96
C LEU A 136 24.05 -10.61 19.01
N GLN A 137 25.33 -10.35 19.27
CA GLN A 137 26.13 -11.03 20.29
C GLN A 137 26.03 -10.40 21.67
N LEU A 138 25.48 -9.20 21.78
CA LEU A 138 25.31 -8.47 23.03
C LEU A 138 23.92 -8.73 23.62
N GLN A 139 23.79 -8.52 24.93
CA GLN A 139 22.49 -8.56 25.60
C GLN A 139 21.45 -7.64 24.90
N PRO A 140 20.20 -8.05 24.84
CA PRO A 140 19.60 -9.27 25.42
C PRO A 140 19.74 -10.52 24.54
N PHE A 141 20.29 -10.41 23.31
CA PHE A 141 20.29 -11.50 22.32
C PHE A 141 21.28 -12.62 22.65
N ASN A 142 22.52 -12.26 22.96
CA ASN A 142 23.63 -13.16 23.29
C ASN A 142 23.79 -14.35 22.31
N PHE A 143 23.55 -14.11 21.01
CA PHE A 143 23.68 -15.17 20.02
C PHE A 143 25.13 -15.58 19.83
N PRO A 144 25.40 -16.91 19.68
CA PRO A 144 26.71 -17.39 19.30
C PRO A 144 27.23 -16.75 18.03
N VAL A 145 28.54 -16.63 17.89
CA VAL A 145 29.21 -16.02 16.74
C VAL A 145 28.72 -16.58 15.42
N SER A 146 28.51 -17.90 15.34
CA SER A 146 28.04 -18.59 14.12
C SER A 146 26.64 -18.16 13.70
N VAL A 147 25.72 -18.02 14.67
CA VAL A 147 24.34 -17.59 14.45
C VAL A 147 24.29 -16.10 14.08
N ALA A 148 24.99 -15.26 14.85
CA ALA A 148 25.07 -13.83 14.57
C ALA A 148 25.65 -13.54 13.18
N ASN A 149 26.63 -14.33 12.74
CA ASN A 149 27.23 -14.25 11.42
C ASN A 149 26.25 -14.62 10.31
N ALA A 150 25.47 -15.70 10.52
CA ALA A 150 24.44 -16.10 9.57
C ALA A 150 23.36 -15.03 9.42
N ILE A 151 22.82 -14.51 10.54
CA ILE A 151 21.78 -13.48 10.51
C ILE A 151 22.29 -12.20 9.86
N ALA A 152 23.48 -11.70 10.26
CA ALA A 152 24.07 -10.52 9.67
C ALA A 152 24.36 -10.68 8.17
N GLY A 153 24.81 -11.88 7.77
CA GLY A 153 25.03 -12.21 6.36
C GLY A 153 23.74 -12.25 5.53
N LEU A 154 22.65 -12.76 6.09
CA LEU A 154 21.34 -12.78 5.42
C LEU A 154 20.74 -11.39 5.28
N CYS A 155 20.85 -10.55 6.32
CA CYS A 155 20.20 -9.25 6.40
C CYS A 155 20.90 -8.14 5.62
N CYS A 156 22.21 -8.25 5.33
CA CYS A 156 23.00 -7.20 4.70
C CYS A 156 23.26 -7.48 3.22
N MET A 157 23.34 -6.41 2.44
CA MET A 157 23.67 -6.43 1.01
C MET A 157 25.05 -5.83 0.78
N ARG A 158 25.69 -6.21 -0.34
CA ARG A 158 26.91 -5.56 -0.82
C ARG A 158 26.58 -4.27 -1.57
N GLU A 159 27.26 -3.19 -1.21
CA GLU A 159 27.23 -1.92 -1.91
C GLU A 159 28.68 -1.48 -2.21
N THR A 160 28.97 -1.23 -3.48
CA THR A 160 30.29 -0.71 -3.87
C THR A 160 30.21 0.82 -3.89
N ARG A 161 31.06 1.48 -3.09
CA ARG A 161 31.19 2.95 -3.02
C ARG A 161 32.58 3.36 -3.53
N ILE A 162 32.66 4.54 -4.12
CA ILE A 162 33.93 5.17 -4.48
C ILE A 162 34.34 6.04 -3.30
N THR A 163 35.49 5.76 -2.71
CA THR A 163 36.06 6.56 -1.63
C THR A 163 36.55 7.90 -2.15
N SER A 164 36.89 8.85 -1.25
CA SER A 164 37.47 10.16 -1.58
C SER A 164 38.72 10.06 -2.47
N ASP A 165 39.46 8.96 -2.35
CA ASP A 165 40.70 8.67 -3.07
C ASP A 165 40.45 7.98 -4.43
N GLY A 166 39.17 7.91 -4.88
CA GLY A 166 38.78 7.30 -6.14
C GLY A 166 38.79 5.75 -6.14
N ILE A 167 39.07 5.10 -5.02
CA ILE A 167 39.15 3.66 -4.89
C ILE A 167 37.75 3.06 -4.70
N LYS A 168 37.42 2.03 -5.49
CA LYS A 168 36.19 1.26 -5.28
C LYS A 168 36.33 0.36 -4.05
N LYS A 169 35.49 0.56 -3.04
CA LYS A 169 35.44 -0.24 -1.82
C LYS A 169 34.05 -0.84 -1.62
N ASP A 170 34.01 -2.09 -1.22
CA ASP A 170 32.77 -2.80 -0.93
C ASP A 170 32.41 -2.64 0.54
N TYR A 171 31.15 -2.29 0.77
CA TYR A 171 30.52 -2.22 2.08
C TYR A 171 29.37 -3.21 2.12
N TYR A 172 29.16 -3.80 3.26
CA TYR A 172 27.99 -4.65 3.52
C TYR A 172 27.07 -3.90 4.45
N ILE A 173 25.93 -3.48 3.94
CA ILE A 173 25.00 -2.55 4.59
C ILE A 173 23.58 -3.10 4.65
N LEU A 174 22.78 -2.54 5.54
CA LEU A 174 21.37 -2.89 5.66
C LEU A 174 20.58 -2.31 4.47
N PRO A 175 19.86 -3.15 3.67
CA PRO A 175 19.14 -2.67 2.49
C PRO A 175 17.85 -1.94 2.87
N GLN A 176 17.51 -0.90 2.11
CA GLN A 176 16.22 -0.24 2.21
C GLN A 176 15.17 -0.98 1.37
N GLY A 177 14.46 -1.95 1.96
CA GLY A 177 13.41 -2.72 1.29
C GLY A 177 13.48 -4.24 1.50
N ALA A 178 14.34 -4.72 2.41
CA ALA A 178 14.27 -6.10 2.90
C ALA A 178 13.31 -6.22 4.10
N PRO A 179 12.62 -7.34 4.28
CA PRO A 179 11.68 -7.57 5.39
C PRO A 179 12.31 -7.42 6.77
N THR A 180 13.57 -7.84 6.92
CA THR A 180 14.31 -7.81 8.20
C THR A 180 14.90 -6.45 8.56
N SER A 181 15.05 -5.53 7.59
CA SER A 181 15.69 -4.23 7.84
C SER A 181 14.99 -3.41 8.93
N PRO A 182 13.64 -3.35 8.99
CA PRO A 182 12.93 -2.60 10.03
C PRO A 182 13.26 -3.06 11.45
N ILE A 183 13.21 -4.37 11.71
CA ILE A 183 13.47 -4.90 13.05
C ILE A 183 14.94 -4.77 13.45
N ILE A 184 15.87 -5.01 12.53
CA ILE A 184 17.30 -4.83 12.77
C ILE A 184 17.62 -3.38 13.10
N THR A 185 17.01 -2.40 12.42
CA THR A 185 17.20 -0.98 12.76
C THR A 185 16.73 -0.67 14.17
N ASN A 186 15.60 -1.21 14.62
CA ASN A 186 15.12 -1.02 15.98
C ASN A 186 16.10 -1.64 16.99
N MET A 187 16.58 -2.86 16.76
CA MET A 187 17.61 -3.52 17.62
C MET A 187 18.89 -2.70 17.72
N ILE A 188 19.34 -2.08 16.64
CA ILE A 188 20.54 -1.21 16.61
C ILE A 188 20.28 0.10 17.34
N CYS A 189 19.07 0.65 17.23
CA CYS A 189 18.70 1.92 17.81
C CYS A 189 18.34 1.85 19.31
N ASP A 190 18.28 0.69 19.94
CA ASP A 190 17.97 0.57 21.37
C ASP A 190 18.84 1.50 22.23
N LYS A 191 20.16 1.48 22.00
CA LYS A 191 21.09 2.32 22.74
C LYS A 191 20.90 3.82 22.42
N LEU A 192 20.58 4.15 21.17
CA LEU A 192 20.21 5.50 20.76
C LEU A 192 18.95 5.96 21.49
N ASP A 193 17.89 5.13 21.45
CA ASP A 193 16.61 5.41 22.11
C ASP A 193 16.75 5.59 23.62
N HIS A 194 17.55 4.75 24.27
CA HIS A 194 17.83 4.87 25.70
C HIS A 194 18.51 6.19 26.04
N ARG A 195 19.56 6.56 25.29
CA ARG A 195 20.30 7.81 25.51
C ARG A 195 19.47 9.05 25.20
N LEU A 196 18.71 9.05 24.08
CA LEU A 196 17.83 10.16 23.72
C LEU A 196 16.63 10.28 24.66
N GLY A 197 16.12 9.14 25.14
CA GLY A 197 15.09 9.12 26.19
C GLY A 197 15.60 9.73 27.51
N GLY A 198 16.82 9.41 27.91
CA GLY A 198 17.49 10.03 29.08
C GLY A 198 17.71 11.54 28.88
N LEU A 199 18.13 11.95 27.69
CA LEU A 199 18.26 13.38 27.34
C LEU A 199 16.90 14.08 27.41
N ALA A 200 15.85 13.48 26.85
CA ALA A 200 14.49 14.00 26.90
C ALA A 200 14.00 14.17 28.34
N HIS A 201 14.20 13.16 29.18
CA HIS A 201 13.85 13.23 30.60
C HIS A 201 14.57 14.37 31.32
N ARG A 202 15.88 14.52 31.09
CA ARG A 202 16.68 15.59 31.70
C ARG A 202 16.17 17.01 31.38
N PHE A 203 15.61 17.21 30.18
CA PHE A 203 15.10 18.51 29.74
C PHE A 203 13.57 18.63 29.80
N GLY A 204 12.87 17.66 30.39
CA GLY A 204 11.41 17.67 30.52
C GLY A 204 10.68 17.58 29.17
N LEU A 205 11.19 16.76 28.23
CA LEU A 205 10.66 16.62 26.87
C LEU A 205 9.95 15.29 26.69
N ASN A 206 8.98 15.26 25.79
CA ASN A 206 8.52 14.01 25.17
C ASN A 206 9.46 13.65 24.01
N TYR A 207 9.79 12.37 23.89
CA TYR A 207 10.64 11.83 22.84
C TYR A 207 10.00 10.61 22.20
N THR A 208 10.04 10.54 20.88
CA THR A 208 9.70 9.34 20.10
C THR A 208 10.56 9.23 18.85
N ARG A 209 10.71 8.01 18.35
CA ARG A 209 11.37 7.71 17.08
C ARG A 209 10.45 6.87 16.16
N TYR A 210 10.23 7.34 14.97
CA TYR A 210 9.54 6.59 13.92
C TYR A 210 10.51 6.33 12.75
N ALA A 211 11.18 5.18 12.76
CA ALA A 211 12.30 4.85 11.86
C ALA A 211 13.45 5.86 11.97
N ASP A 212 13.69 6.61 10.89
CA ASP A 212 14.65 7.72 10.79
C ASP A 212 14.12 9.06 11.31
N ASP A 213 12.80 9.21 11.43
CA ASP A 213 12.16 10.42 11.97
C ASP A 213 12.17 10.41 13.50
N ILE A 214 12.86 11.37 14.10
CA ILE A 214 12.92 11.59 15.55
C ILE A 214 12.14 12.85 15.89
N THR A 215 11.31 12.78 16.92
CA THR A 215 10.51 13.92 17.38
C THR A 215 10.72 14.16 18.87
N PHE A 216 11.02 15.41 19.21
CA PHE A 216 10.95 15.91 20.57
C PHE A 216 9.85 16.95 20.68
N SER A 217 9.21 17.06 21.84
CA SER A 217 8.25 18.14 22.09
C SER A 217 8.29 18.64 23.52
N SER A 218 7.96 19.92 23.70
CA SER A 218 8.03 20.59 24.99
C SER A 218 7.02 21.74 25.09
N MET A 219 6.73 22.15 26.33
CA MET A 219 6.03 23.38 26.63
C MET A 219 6.98 24.60 26.55
N HIS A 220 8.29 24.38 26.69
CA HIS A 220 9.35 25.43 26.71
C HIS A 220 10.28 25.26 25.51
N ASN A 221 10.85 26.40 25.06
CA ASN A 221 11.80 26.36 23.93
C ASN A 221 13.22 26.07 24.44
N VAL A 222 13.62 24.82 24.41
CA VAL A 222 14.97 24.33 24.70
C VAL A 222 15.78 23.99 23.44
N PHE A 223 15.22 24.26 22.28
CA PHE A 223 15.69 23.73 20.96
C PHE A 223 16.58 24.75 20.19
N HIS A 224 17.06 25.84 20.80
CA HIS A 224 17.93 26.79 20.10
C HIS A 224 19.27 26.17 19.73
N GLU A 225 19.88 26.68 18.69
CA GLU A 225 21.11 26.12 18.11
C GLU A 225 22.26 25.95 19.13
N ASN A 226 22.45 26.92 20.00
CA ASN A 226 23.52 26.92 21.00
C ASN A 226 23.11 26.26 22.33
N SER A 227 21.94 25.66 22.44
CA SER A 227 21.47 25.05 23.69
C SER A 227 22.27 23.79 24.03
N ASP A 228 22.37 23.51 25.32
CA ASP A 228 23.03 22.28 25.80
C ASP A 228 22.27 21.02 25.33
N PHE A 229 20.96 21.15 25.16
CA PHE A 229 20.17 20.08 24.53
C PHE A 229 20.67 19.74 23.11
N ARG A 230 20.89 20.77 22.25
CA ARG A 230 21.36 20.57 20.88
C ARG A 230 22.76 19.99 20.82
N LYS A 231 23.67 20.48 21.67
CA LYS A 231 25.05 19.97 21.76
C LYS A 231 25.06 18.49 22.13
N GLU A 232 24.30 18.14 23.17
CA GLU A 232 24.24 16.75 23.64
C GLU A 232 23.51 15.82 22.66
N LEU A 233 22.44 16.31 22.02
CA LEU A 233 21.74 15.60 20.96
C LEU A 233 22.69 15.19 19.81
N LEU A 234 23.46 16.16 19.29
CA LEU A 234 24.42 15.93 18.21
C LEU A 234 25.53 14.95 18.64
N ARG A 235 26.01 15.08 19.87
CA ARG A 235 27.00 14.16 20.44
C ARG A 235 26.44 12.73 20.50
N ILE A 236 25.21 12.55 21.01
CA ILE A 236 24.59 11.22 21.11
C ILE A 236 24.39 10.61 19.73
N ILE A 237 23.89 11.36 18.75
CA ILE A 237 23.67 10.87 17.39
C ILE A 237 25.00 10.46 16.75
N GLY A 238 26.04 11.29 16.87
CA GLY A 238 27.39 11.00 16.36
C GLY A 238 28.02 9.77 17.01
N ASP A 239 27.97 9.68 18.34
CA ASP A 239 28.47 8.51 19.09
C ASP A 239 27.77 7.19 18.68
N GLN A 240 26.53 7.28 18.22
CA GLN A 240 25.78 6.14 17.69
C GLN A 240 25.99 5.93 16.19
N GLY A 241 26.96 6.59 15.56
CA GLY A 241 27.32 6.42 14.15
C GLY A 241 26.23 6.85 13.17
N PHE A 242 25.37 7.79 13.56
CA PHE A 242 24.38 8.40 12.67
C PHE A 242 24.73 9.84 12.37
N VAL A 243 24.18 10.36 11.28
CA VAL A 243 24.36 11.75 10.84
C VAL A 243 23.00 12.42 10.74
N LEU A 244 22.89 13.63 11.24
CA LEU A 244 21.69 14.43 11.16
C LEU A 244 21.48 14.97 9.74
N ASN A 245 20.25 14.95 9.27
CA ASN A 245 19.83 15.59 8.03
C ASN A 245 19.37 17.03 8.33
N GLU A 246 20.31 17.98 8.31
CA GLU A 246 20.02 19.38 8.64
C GLU A 246 18.90 19.99 7.78
N LYS A 247 18.81 19.61 6.48
CA LYS A 247 17.78 20.12 5.56
C LYS A 247 16.36 19.73 5.95
N LYS A 248 16.19 18.68 6.75
CA LYS A 248 14.91 18.21 7.25
C LYS A 248 14.67 18.54 8.72
N THR A 249 15.67 19.07 9.41
CA THR A 249 15.52 19.51 10.79
C THR A 249 14.62 20.73 10.87
N ARG A 250 13.58 20.68 11.70
CA ARG A 250 12.63 21.77 11.83
C ARG A 250 12.09 21.92 13.25
N LEU A 251 11.96 23.16 13.67
CA LEU A 251 11.28 23.54 14.92
C LEU A 251 9.93 24.18 14.57
N GLN A 252 8.87 23.60 15.10
CA GLN A 252 7.49 24.04 14.90
C GLN A 252 6.96 24.60 16.22
N LYS A 253 6.36 25.79 16.18
CA LYS A 253 5.83 26.49 17.36
C LYS A 253 4.30 26.42 17.38
N ARG A 254 3.69 26.49 18.56
CA ARG A 254 2.25 26.68 18.72
C ARG A 254 1.82 27.97 18.01
N GLY A 255 0.68 27.96 17.33
CA GLY A 255 0.25 29.04 16.46
C GLY A 255 0.62 28.83 14.98
N SER A 256 1.60 27.96 14.71
CA SER A 256 1.83 27.43 13.34
C SER A 256 1.38 25.97 13.25
N ARG A 257 1.32 25.46 12.02
CA ARG A 257 0.99 24.05 11.80
C ARG A 257 2.09 23.15 12.37
N GLN A 258 1.76 22.43 13.46
CA GLN A 258 2.64 21.40 14.00
C GLN A 258 2.26 20.03 13.40
N GLU A 259 3.27 19.27 12.98
CA GLU A 259 3.08 18.00 12.31
C GLU A 259 4.10 16.96 12.79
N VAL A 260 3.63 15.76 13.11
CA VAL A 260 4.45 14.60 13.48
C VAL A 260 4.05 13.42 12.58
N THR A 261 5.02 12.86 11.85
CA THR A 261 4.81 11.75 10.90
C THR A 261 3.62 11.95 9.95
N GLY A 262 3.38 13.19 9.49
CA GLY A 262 2.30 13.52 8.56
C GLY A 262 0.94 13.80 9.21
N ILE A 263 0.84 13.70 10.54
CA ILE A 263 -0.36 14.02 11.30
C ILE A 263 -0.22 15.41 11.92
N ILE A 264 -1.23 16.25 11.74
CA ILE A 264 -1.31 17.55 12.40
C ILE A 264 -1.67 17.32 13.86
N ILE A 265 -0.85 17.88 14.74
CA ILE A 265 -1.04 17.86 16.17
C ILE A 265 -1.44 19.25 16.64
N SER A 266 -2.59 19.35 17.24
CA SER A 266 -3.11 20.52 17.94
C SER A 266 -3.82 20.03 19.18
N ASP A 267 -4.90 20.65 19.59
CA ASP A 267 -5.75 20.14 20.67
C ASP A 267 -6.38 18.79 20.35
N LYS A 268 -6.58 18.50 19.04
CA LYS A 268 -6.99 17.20 18.50
C LYS A 268 -6.08 16.81 17.33
N LEU A 269 -5.87 15.51 17.15
CA LEU A 269 -5.16 15.02 15.95
C LEU A 269 -6.01 15.28 14.72
N ASN A 270 -5.33 15.66 13.63
CA ASN A 270 -6.00 15.96 12.37
C ASN A 270 -5.14 15.57 11.16
N VAL A 271 -5.78 15.46 10.01
CA VAL A 271 -5.12 15.35 8.71
C VAL A 271 -5.06 16.72 8.03
N SER A 272 -4.24 16.86 6.98
CA SER A 272 -4.20 18.12 6.24
C SER A 272 -5.55 18.43 5.59
N GLN A 273 -5.94 19.69 5.50
CA GLN A 273 -7.16 20.12 4.79
C GLN A 273 -7.18 19.60 3.34
N LYS A 274 -6.01 19.60 2.67
CA LYS A 274 -5.86 19.04 1.33
C LYS A 274 -6.26 17.56 1.27
N TYR A 275 -6.00 16.79 2.31
CA TYR A 275 -6.40 15.38 2.39
C TYR A 275 -7.92 15.21 2.39
N VAL A 276 -8.61 15.93 3.27
CA VAL A 276 -10.08 15.91 3.37
C VAL A 276 -10.73 16.45 2.10
N ARG A 277 -10.21 17.56 1.56
CA ARG A 277 -10.69 18.17 0.31
C ARG A 277 -10.57 17.18 -0.85
N ASN A 278 -9.48 16.45 -0.95
CA ASN A 278 -9.30 15.44 -1.99
C ASN A 278 -10.39 14.34 -1.94
N ILE A 279 -10.70 13.81 -0.75
CA ILE A 279 -11.78 12.82 -0.60
C ILE A 279 -13.12 13.44 -0.98
N ARG A 280 -13.42 14.64 -0.48
CA ARG A 280 -14.68 15.35 -0.75
C ARG A 280 -14.89 15.57 -2.23
N ASN A 281 -13.87 16.05 -2.94
CA ASN A 281 -13.94 16.31 -4.37
C ASN A 281 -14.19 15.03 -5.18
N ILE A 282 -13.52 13.92 -4.84
CA ILE A 282 -13.74 12.65 -5.54
C ILE A 282 -15.18 12.15 -5.30
N LEU A 283 -15.67 12.19 -4.06
CA LEU A 283 -17.05 11.78 -3.75
C LEU A 283 -18.09 12.69 -4.41
N TYR A 284 -17.84 14.01 -4.49
CA TYR A 284 -18.69 14.95 -5.21
C TYR A 284 -18.74 14.65 -6.72
N MET A 285 -17.57 14.43 -7.33
CA MET A 285 -17.51 14.07 -8.75
C MET A 285 -18.25 12.76 -9.04
N TRP A 286 -18.09 11.76 -8.14
CA TRP A 286 -18.79 10.49 -8.27
C TRP A 286 -20.32 10.66 -8.16
N GLU A 287 -20.80 11.45 -7.20
CA GLU A 287 -22.22 11.72 -7.03
C GLU A 287 -22.83 12.49 -8.22
N LYS A 288 -22.17 13.58 -8.64
CA LYS A 288 -22.71 14.50 -9.68
C LYS A 288 -22.58 13.94 -11.10
N TYR A 289 -21.45 13.31 -11.42
CA TYR A 289 -21.12 12.90 -12.80
C TYR A 289 -20.97 11.39 -12.98
N GLY A 290 -21.14 10.61 -11.94
CA GLY A 290 -21.02 9.16 -11.95
C GLY A 290 -19.59 8.65 -11.78
N TYR A 291 -19.50 7.34 -11.54
CA TYR A 291 -18.25 6.65 -11.23
C TYR A 291 -17.18 6.79 -12.32
N THR A 292 -17.56 6.62 -13.57
CA THR A 292 -16.64 6.63 -14.73
C THR A 292 -15.92 7.96 -14.85
N VAL A 293 -16.65 9.08 -14.71
CA VAL A 293 -16.07 10.44 -14.77
C VAL A 293 -15.18 10.70 -13.58
N ALA A 294 -15.61 10.32 -12.37
CA ALA A 294 -14.79 10.44 -11.16
C ALA A 294 -13.49 9.64 -11.28
N TYR A 295 -13.56 8.42 -11.82
CA TYR A 295 -12.40 7.56 -12.08
C TYR A 295 -11.46 8.16 -13.11
N ALA A 296 -11.98 8.65 -14.24
CA ALA A 296 -11.17 9.26 -15.30
C ALA A 296 -10.38 10.49 -14.81
N LYS A 297 -10.95 11.30 -13.91
CA LYS A 297 -10.26 12.44 -13.29
C LYS A 297 -9.27 12.01 -12.18
N PHE A 298 -9.61 10.96 -11.42
CA PHE A 298 -8.78 10.45 -10.34
C PHE A 298 -7.51 9.76 -10.84
N PHE A 299 -7.64 8.89 -11.86
CA PHE A 299 -6.60 7.94 -12.24
C PHE A 299 -5.30 8.58 -12.74
N PRO A 300 -5.30 9.58 -13.64
CA PRO A 300 -4.07 10.22 -14.12
C PRO A 300 -3.26 10.81 -12.96
N ARG A 301 -3.91 11.52 -12.06
CA ARG A 301 -3.27 12.12 -10.88
C ARG A 301 -2.75 11.08 -9.90
N TYR A 302 -3.51 10.01 -9.68
CA TYR A 302 -3.07 8.89 -8.85
C TYR A 302 -1.84 8.21 -9.44
N LYS A 303 -1.82 7.98 -10.76
CA LYS A 303 -0.67 7.41 -11.48
C LYS A 303 0.57 8.30 -11.37
N GLU A 304 0.41 9.60 -11.48
CA GLU A 304 1.49 10.57 -11.29
C GLU A 304 2.05 10.55 -9.85
N GLU A 305 1.17 10.58 -8.83
CA GLU A 305 1.57 10.57 -7.41
C GLU A 305 2.20 9.25 -6.99
N LYS A 306 1.73 8.11 -7.48
CA LYS A 306 2.17 6.78 -7.08
C LYS A 306 3.29 6.19 -7.94
N GLY A 307 3.56 6.79 -9.10
CA GLY A 307 4.70 6.46 -9.98
C GLY A 307 4.64 5.11 -10.70
N HIS A 308 3.92 4.12 -10.14
CA HIS A 308 3.72 2.82 -10.78
C HIS A 308 2.52 2.08 -10.19
N VAL A 309 1.74 1.49 -11.04
CA VAL A 309 0.65 0.59 -10.66
C VAL A 309 1.05 -0.81 -11.15
N LYS A 310 1.47 -1.67 -10.23
CA LYS A 310 2.08 -2.97 -10.58
C LYS A 310 1.10 -4.03 -11.08
N LYS A 311 -0.18 -3.94 -10.73
CA LYS A 311 -1.17 -4.99 -11.02
C LYS A 311 -2.49 -4.41 -11.51
N GLY A 312 -2.45 -3.73 -12.65
CA GLY A 312 -3.64 -3.12 -13.23
C GLY A 312 -4.02 -1.78 -12.58
N ASN A 313 -5.12 -1.22 -13.04
CA ASN A 313 -5.63 0.05 -12.56
C ASN A 313 -6.24 -0.11 -11.16
N PRO A 314 -5.94 0.79 -10.20
CA PRO A 314 -6.53 0.71 -8.87
C PRO A 314 -8.04 0.94 -8.95
N ASP A 315 -8.81 0.16 -8.22
CA ASP A 315 -10.22 0.43 -8.02
C ASP A 315 -10.40 1.68 -7.15
N LEU A 316 -11.18 2.65 -7.64
CA LEU A 316 -11.45 3.89 -6.93
C LEU A 316 -12.17 3.65 -5.61
N VAL A 317 -13.05 2.65 -5.54
CA VAL A 317 -13.76 2.26 -4.29
C VAL A 317 -12.75 1.91 -3.22
N ASN A 318 -11.82 1.00 -3.53
CA ASN A 318 -10.80 0.55 -2.58
C ASN A 318 -9.85 1.70 -2.17
N VAL A 319 -9.53 2.61 -3.08
CA VAL A 319 -8.67 3.76 -2.77
C VAL A 319 -9.37 4.75 -1.85
N ILE A 320 -10.65 5.03 -2.07
CA ILE A 320 -11.43 5.95 -1.21
C ILE A 320 -11.66 5.30 0.15
N ASP A 321 -12.01 4.02 0.20
CA ASP A 321 -12.17 3.29 1.45
C ASP A 321 -10.89 3.35 2.30
N GLY A 322 -9.74 3.04 1.72
CA GLY A 322 -8.45 3.17 2.41
C GLY A 322 -8.15 4.59 2.90
N LYS A 323 -8.57 5.63 2.14
CA LYS A 323 -8.43 7.03 2.58
C LYS A 323 -9.37 7.36 3.74
N LEU A 324 -10.58 6.85 3.73
CA LEU A 324 -11.56 7.03 4.81
C LEU A 324 -11.15 6.26 6.06
N MET A 325 -10.61 5.05 5.93
CA MET A 325 -10.05 4.30 7.06
C MET A 325 -8.87 5.05 7.71
N TYR A 326 -7.98 5.64 6.91
CA TYR A 326 -6.92 6.49 7.46
C TYR A 326 -7.48 7.73 8.17
N LEU A 327 -8.52 8.38 7.62
CA LEU A 327 -9.20 9.51 8.26
C LEU A 327 -9.82 9.09 9.61
N LYS A 328 -10.49 7.93 9.66
CA LYS A 328 -11.03 7.31 10.88
C LYS A 328 -9.92 7.06 11.90
N MET A 329 -8.80 6.47 11.48
CA MET A 329 -7.68 6.17 12.36
C MET A 329 -7.10 7.43 13.03
N VAL A 330 -7.04 8.56 12.30
CA VAL A 330 -6.46 9.82 12.81
C VAL A 330 -7.44 10.62 13.66
N LYS A 331 -8.70 10.76 13.22
CA LYS A 331 -9.68 11.66 13.84
C LYS A 331 -10.64 10.97 14.80
N GLY A 332 -10.71 9.64 14.74
CA GLY A 332 -11.68 8.83 15.48
C GLY A 332 -12.94 8.53 14.68
N GLU A 333 -13.68 7.53 15.14
CA GLU A 333 -14.93 7.08 14.52
C GLU A 333 -16.06 8.11 14.66
N ASP A 334 -16.09 8.83 15.79
CA ASP A 334 -17.11 9.83 16.12
C ASP A 334 -16.88 11.19 15.46
N ASP A 335 -15.82 11.35 14.66
CA ASP A 335 -15.55 12.62 13.96
C ASP A 335 -16.63 12.90 12.92
N SER A 336 -17.28 14.06 13.02
CA SER A 336 -18.39 14.46 12.14
C SER A 336 -18.00 14.54 10.65
N VAL A 337 -16.74 14.89 10.34
CA VAL A 337 -16.24 14.95 8.97
C VAL A 337 -16.07 13.54 8.43
N TYR A 338 -15.50 12.63 9.22
CA TYR A 338 -15.37 11.22 8.84
C TYR A 338 -16.76 10.61 8.61
N GLN A 339 -17.67 10.71 9.57
CA GLN A 339 -19.03 10.12 9.49
C GLN A 339 -19.77 10.59 8.24
N ARG A 340 -19.77 11.90 7.97
CA ARG A 340 -20.43 12.46 6.79
C ARG A 340 -19.84 11.94 5.49
N LEU A 341 -18.51 11.90 5.36
CA LEU A 341 -17.84 11.44 4.14
C LEU A 341 -18.00 9.93 3.96
N TYR A 342 -17.98 9.17 5.05
CA TYR A 342 -18.18 7.72 5.02
C TYR A 342 -19.62 7.34 4.67
N ALA A 343 -20.62 8.00 5.24
CA ALA A 343 -22.03 7.81 4.89
C ALA A 343 -22.29 8.11 3.40
N LYS A 344 -21.70 9.21 2.89
CA LYS A 344 -21.77 9.55 1.47
C LYS A 344 -21.11 8.49 0.60
N PHE A 345 -19.94 8.00 0.98
CA PHE A 345 -19.25 6.92 0.28
C PHE A 345 -20.09 5.63 0.26
N GLN A 346 -20.65 5.22 1.40
CA GLN A 346 -21.50 4.04 1.49
C GLN A 346 -22.72 4.15 0.59
N SER A 347 -23.40 5.30 0.57
CA SER A 347 -24.57 5.51 -0.29
C SER A 347 -24.20 5.38 -1.79
N LEU A 348 -23.05 5.91 -2.20
CA LEU A 348 -22.57 5.79 -3.59
C LEU A 348 -22.18 4.35 -3.95
N VAL A 349 -21.56 3.61 -3.02
CA VAL A 349 -21.25 2.18 -3.21
C VAL A 349 -22.53 1.35 -3.28
N ALA A 350 -23.52 1.63 -2.42
CA ALA A 350 -24.82 0.95 -2.45
C ALA A 350 -25.53 1.16 -3.79
N LEU A 351 -25.52 2.39 -4.32
CA LEU A 351 -26.06 2.70 -5.66
C LEU A 351 -25.36 1.92 -6.78
N MET A 352 -24.06 1.65 -6.67
CA MET A 352 -23.33 0.81 -7.62
C MET A 352 -23.71 -0.68 -7.51
N ARG A 353 -24.04 -1.13 -6.28
CA ARG A 353 -24.40 -2.54 -6.00
C ARG A 353 -25.87 -2.82 -6.23
N ASP A 354 -26.71 -1.81 -6.38
CA ASP A 354 -28.13 -1.98 -6.68
C ASP A 354 -28.29 -2.59 -8.08
N PRO A 355 -28.77 -3.84 -8.22
CA PRO A 355 -28.93 -4.46 -9.53
C PRO A 355 -29.92 -3.72 -10.44
N LYS A 356 -30.80 -2.90 -9.88
CA LYS A 356 -31.73 -2.06 -10.64
C LYS A 356 -31.07 -0.80 -11.26
N LYS A 357 -29.84 -0.45 -10.84
CA LYS A 357 -29.13 0.76 -11.25
C LYS A 357 -27.74 0.51 -11.84
N THR A 358 -27.27 -0.74 -11.89
CA THR A 358 -26.04 -1.08 -12.58
C THR A 358 -26.28 -1.13 -14.09
N ASN A 359 -26.34 0.02 -14.73
CA ASN A 359 -25.86 0.08 -16.10
C ASN A 359 -24.36 -0.29 -16.04
N ASP A 360 -23.95 -1.30 -16.80
CA ASP A 360 -22.53 -1.55 -17.04
C ASP A 360 -21.95 -0.30 -17.72
N LYS A 361 -21.39 0.60 -16.94
CA LYS A 361 -20.95 1.94 -17.37
C LYS A 361 -19.72 1.94 -18.28
N HIS A 362 -19.20 0.75 -18.57
CA HIS A 362 -18.14 0.51 -19.55
C HIS A 362 -18.69 0.12 -20.92
N ILE A 363 -20.02 0.09 -21.07
CA ILE A 363 -20.70 -0.34 -22.28
C ILE A 363 -21.54 0.82 -22.80
N THR A 364 -21.28 1.27 -24.03
CA THR A 364 -22.12 2.21 -24.73
C THR A 364 -23.21 1.44 -25.49
N TYR A 365 -24.45 1.68 -25.14
CA TYR A 365 -25.60 1.13 -25.84
C TYR A 365 -25.84 1.94 -27.12
N VAL A 366 -25.72 1.29 -28.28
CA VAL A 366 -25.88 1.95 -29.59
C VAL A 366 -27.34 1.88 -30.05
N GLU A 367 -27.94 0.70 -29.97
CA GLU A 367 -29.35 0.46 -30.33
C GLU A 367 -29.92 -0.55 -29.33
N THR A 368 -31.17 -0.36 -28.92
CA THR A 368 -31.88 -1.27 -28.00
C THR A 368 -33.27 -1.54 -28.51
N MET A 369 -33.68 -2.81 -28.52
CA MET A 369 -35.05 -3.19 -28.88
C MET A 369 -35.51 -4.40 -28.04
N PRO A 370 -36.85 -4.66 -27.90
CA PRO A 370 -37.36 -5.85 -27.29
C PRO A 370 -36.84 -7.10 -28.01
N LEU A 371 -36.54 -8.18 -27.25
CA LEU A 371 -35.95 -9.39 -27.79
C LEU A 371 -36.88 -10.05 -28.85
N LEU A 372 -38.19 -10.03 -28.63
CA LEU A 372 -39.18 -10.54 -29.57
C LEU A 372 -39.25 -9.74 -30.89
N ASP A 373 -39.03 -8.43 -30.82
CA ASP A 373 -38.98 -7.59 -32.03
C ASP A 373 -37.68 -7.81 -32.80
N PHE A 374 -36.59 -8.08 -32.09
CA PHE A 374 -35.33 -8.49 -32.72
C PHE A 374 -35.49 -9.82 -33.45
N GLU A 375 -36.14 -10.84 -32.86
CA GLU A 375 -36.43 -12.13 -33.51
C GLU A 375 -37.24 -11.93 -34.81
N LYS A 376 -38.24 -11.03 -34.79
CA LYS A 376 -39.01 -10.67 -35.97
C LYS A 376 -38.13 -9.99 -37.04
N LYS A 377 -37.26 -9.07 -36.63
CA LYS A 377 -36.36 -8.33 -37.52
C LYS A 377 -35.36 -9.22 -38.23
N ILE A 378 -34.84 -10.24 -37.55
CA ILE A 378 -33.87 -11.18 -38.13
C ILE A 378 -34.51 -12.40 -38.81
N GLY A 379 -35.81 -12.62 -38.63
CA GLY A 379 -36.55 -13.78 -39.19
C GLY A 379 -36.13 -15.13 -38.59
N ALA A 380 -35.52 -15.13 -37.38
CA ALA A 380 -35.02 -16.32 -36.72
C ALA A 380 -35.30 -16.28 -35.21
N SER A 381 -35.60 -17.46 -34.63
CA SER A 381 -35.78 -17.60 -33.19
C SER A 381 -34.42 -17.60 -32.47
N VAL A 382 -34.38 -16.91 -31.35
CA VAL A 382 -33.20 -16.79 -30.51
C VAL A 382 -33.24 -17.85 -29.40
N GLU A 383 -32.33 -18.81 -29.43
CA GLU A 383 -32.21 -19.83 -28.38
C GLU A 383 -31.21 -19.43 -27.33
N ILE A 384 -31.64 -19.51 -26.07
CA ILE A 384 -30.79 -19.22 -24.92
C ILE A 384 -30.23 -20.53 -24.40
N VAL A 385 -28.93 -20.73 -24.59
CA VAL A 385 -28.24 -21.92 -24.09
C VAL A 385 -27.55 -21.57 -22.77
N ILE A 386 -27.95 -22.24 -21.69
CA ILE A 386 -27.29 -22.14 -20.38
C ILE A 386 -26.15 -23.14 -20.37
N ASN A 387 -24.92 -22.66 -20.38
CA ASN A 387 -23.78 -23.55 -20.27
C ASN A 387 -23.17 -23.45 -18.86
N PRO A 388 -23.33 -24.47 -18.01
CA PRO A 388 -22.92 -24.40 -16.61
C PRO A 388 -21.42 -24.51 -16.37
N LYS A 389 -20.61 -24.98 -17.31
CA LYS A 389 -19.19 -25.23 -17.06
C LYS A 389 -18.21 -24.99 -18.21
N GLU A 390 -18.62 -25.07 -19.45
CA GLU A 390 -17.73 -24.99 -20.60
C GLU A 390 -18.44 -24.35 -21.79
N GLY A 391 -18.09 -23.12 -22.12
CA GLY A 391 -18.58 -22.45 -23.32
C GLY A 391 -17.49 -22.39 -24.38
N LYS A 392 -17.77 -22.84 -25.60
CA LYS A 392 -16.92 -22.57 -26.77
C LYS A 392 -17.42 -21.29 -27.45
N ASN A 393 -16.48 -20.40 -27.82
CA ASN A 393 -16.81 -19.25 -28.67
C ASN A 393 -17.17 -19.71 -30.10
N SER A 394 -17.54 -18.78 -30.97
CA SER A 394 -17.88 -19.05 -32.38
C SER A 394 -16.75 -19.72 -33.17
N GLU A 395 -15.51 -19.69 -32.66
CA GLU A 395 -14.33 -20.29 -33.27
C GLU A 395 -13.95 -21.64 -32.63
N GLY A 396 -14.72 -22.12 -31.64
CA GLY A 396 -14.51 -23.40 -31.00
C GLY A 396 -13.53 -23.36 -29.80
N GLU A 397 -13.06 -22.19 -29.37
CA GLU A 397 -12.20 -22.06 -28.23
C GLU A 397 -12.95 -22.00 -26.90
N MET A 398 -12.36 -22.58 -25.85
CA MET A 398 -12.91 -22.63 -24.50
C MET A 398 -12.81 -21.29 -23.81
N SER A 399 -13.92 -20.68 -23.44
CA SER A 399 -13.96 -19.48 -22.61
C SER A 399 -13.90 -19.86 -21.13
N GLN A 400 -12.80 -19.57 -20.45
CA GLN A 400 -12.69 -19.71 -19.00
C GLN A 400 -13.46 -18.57 -18.31
N CYS A 401 -14.69 -18.83 -17.88
CA CYS A 401 -15.32 -18.02 -16.86
C CYS A 401 -14.78 -18.39 -15.48
N GLY A 402 -14.31 -17.38 -14.72
CA GLY A 402 -13.77 -17.56 -13.39
C GLY A 402 -14.70 -18.33 -12.45
N LYS A 403 -14.13 -19.08 -11.51
CA LYS A 403 -14.79 -19.97 -10.54
C LYS A 403 -16.12 -19.42 -10.02
N GLY A 404 -17.19 -20.16 -10.26
CA GLY A 404 -18.51 -19.94 -9.65
C GLY A 404 -19.46 -19.00 -10.38
N ARG A 405 -19.22 -18.61 -11.63
CA ARG A 405 -20.13 -17.78 -12.44
C ARG A 405 -20.60 -18.52 -13.68
N PHE A 406 -21.93 -18.55 -13.89
CA PHE A 406 -22.54 -19.08 -15.11
C PHE A 406 -22.37 -18.07 -16.24
N ALA A 407 -21.86 -18.51 -17.39
CA ALA A 407 -21.88 -17.74 -18.63
C ALA A 407 -23.10 -18.16 -19.44
N TYR A 408 -23.89 -17.19 -19.86
CA TYR A 408 -25.06 -17.42 -20.68
C TYR A 408 -24.77 -16.92 -22.11
N TYR A 409 -25.00 -17.76 -23.09
CA TYR A 409 -24.81 -17.42 -24.50
C TYR A 409 -26.12 -17.62 -25.24
N LEU A 410 -26.39 -16.75 -26.16
CA LEU A 410 -27.52 -16.84 -27.04
C LEU A 410 -27.03 -17.29 -28.43
N LEU A 411 -27.52 -18.45 -28.90
CA LEU A 411 -27.31 -18.90 -30.26
C LEU A 411 -28.44 -18.33 -31.15
N VAL A 412 -28.09 -17.41 -32.03
CA VAL A 412 -28.98 -16.97 -33.10
C VAL A 412 -28.84 -17.97 -34.24
N GLY A 413 -29.91 -18.19 -35.02
CA GLY A 413 -29.88 -19.10 -36.17
C GLY A 413 -28.74 -18.87 -37.18
N THR A 414 -28.04 -17.75 -37.10
CA THR A 414 -26.84 -17.37 -37.87
C THR A 414 -25.51 -17.77 -37.21
N LYS A 415 -25.50 -18.53 -36.13
CA LYS A 415 -24.32 -18.89 -35.32
C LYS A 415 -23.60 -17.73 -34.61
N GLN A 416 -24.19 -16.55 -34.49
CA GLN A 416 -23.62 -15.47 -33.69
C GLN A 416 -23.85 -15.70 -32.18
N LEU A 417 -22.79 -15.59 -31.39
CA LEU A 417 -22.85 -15.60 -29.93
C LEU A 417 -23.20 -14.22 -29.40
N ILE A 418 -24.22 -14.16 -28.55
CA ILE A 418 -24.66 -12.94 -27.90
C ILE A 418 -24.43 -13.04 -26.40
N SER A 419 -23.80 -12.08 -25.81
CA SER A 419 -23.58 -12.03 -24.37
C SER A 419 -24.89 -11.72 -23.64
N ILE A 420 -25.11 -12.37 -22.50
CA ILE A 420 -26.26 -12.12 -21.62
C ILE A 420 -25.77 -11.39 -20.36
N SER A 421 -26.55 -10.46 -19.86
CA SER A 421 -26.26 -9.80 -18.59
C SER A 421 -26.14 -10.86 -17.47
N LYS A 422 -25.03 -10.84 -16.75
CA LYS A 422 -24.74 -11.75 -15.62
C LYS A 422 -25.75 -11.69 -14.45
N TYR A 423 -26.72 -10.79 -14.52
CA TYR A 423 -27.74 -10.55 -13.49
C TYR A 423 -29.10 -11.16 -13.83
N LEU A 424 -29.25 -11.88 -14.93
CA LEU A 424 -30.47 -12.55 -15.29
C LEU A 424 -30.54 -13.93 -14.64
N SER A 425 -31.66 -14.24 -13.99
CA SER A 425 -31.95 -15.58 -13.48
C SER A 425 -32.46 -16.51 -14.58
N GLU A 426 -32.40 -17.83 -14.37
CA GLU A 426 -32.92 -18.81 -15.34
C GLU A 426 -34.39 -18.60 -15.68
N THR A 427 -35.21 -18.20 -14.71
CA THR A 427 -36.63 -17.90 -14.90
C THR A 427 -36.86 -16.67 -15.78
N GLU A 428 -36.01 -15.66 -15.61
CA GLU A 428 -36.07 -14.44 -16.42
C GLU A 428 -35.60 -14.68 -17.87
N ILE A 429 -34.59 -15.53 -18.03
CA ILE A 429 -34.13 -15.94 -19.38
C ILE A 429 -35.20 -16.66 -20.17
N LYS A 430 -36.03 -17.45 -19.52
CA LYS A 430 -37.16 -18.15 -20.14
C LYS A 430 -38.32 -17.21 -20.51
N ALA A 431 -38.44 -16.06 -19.87
CA ALA A 431 -39.46 -15.05 -20.11
C ALA A 431 -38.98 -14.01 -21.14
N LYS A 432 -38.89 -14.40 -22.42
CA LYS A 432 -38.36 -13.59 -23.52
C LYS A 432 -39.04 -12.22 -23.69
N GLU A 433 -40.35 -12.16 -23.35
CA GLU A 433 -41.15 -10.92 -23.41
C GLU A 433 -40.66 -9.82 -22.44
N LYS A 434 -39.89 -10.21 -21.44
CA LYS A 434 -39.30 -9.27 -20.43
C LYS A 434 -37.87 -8.89 -20.75
N LEU A 435 -37.33 -9.32 -21.88
CA LEU A 435 -35.95 -9.11 -22.28
C LEU A 435 -35.86 -8.13 -23.46
N ALA A 436 -34.78 -7.35 -23.44
CA ALA A 436 -34.33 -6.50 -24.54
C ALA A 436 -32.94 -6.93 -25.00
N ILE A 437 -32.64 -6.69 -26.25
CA ILE A 437 -31.32 -6.87 -26.84
C ILE A 437 -30.78 -5.52 -27.25
N SER A 438 -29.50 -5.25 -26.92
CA SER A 438 -28.80 -4.03 -27.27
C SER A 438 -27.54 -4.33 -28.05
N GLN A 439 -27.31 -3.55 -29.11
CA GLN A 439 -25.97 -3.44 -29.69
C GLN A 439 -25.13 -2.53 -28.79
N CYS A 440 -24.00 -3.01 -28.36
CA CYS A 440 -23.12 -2.36 -27.37
C CYS A 440 -21.72 -2.22 -27.93
N ARG A 441 -20.99 -1.23 -27.39
CA ARG A 441 -19.57 -1.00 -27.67
C ARG A 441 -18.81 -0.91 -26.35
N ASP A 442 -17.72 -1.65 -26.21
CA ASP A 442 -16.86 -1.57 -25.03
C ASP A 442 -15.89 -0.36 -25.10
N GLU A 443 -15.12 -0.13 -24.01
CA GLU A 443 -14.14 0.96 -23.94
C GLU A 443 -13.01 0.88 -24.99
N LYS A 444 -12.83 -0.29 -25.61
CA LYS A 444 -11.84 -0.53 -26.66
C LYS A 444 -12.45 -0.36 -28.06
N GLY A 445 -13.73 0.01 -28.14
CA GLY A 445 -14.45 0.14 -29.39
C GLY A 445 -14.94 -1.19 -29.99
N LYS A 446 -14.80 -2.33 -29.30
CA LYS A 446 -15.28 -3.62 -29.76
C LYS A 446 -16.80 -3.69 -29.62
N GLU A 447 -17.49 -3.99 -30.71
CA GLU A 447 -18.93 -4.15 -30.74
C GLU A 447 -19.34 -5.56 -30.30
N PHE A 448 -20.42 -5.65 -29.55
CA PHE A 448 -21.03 -6.89 -29.13
C PHE A 448 -22.52 -6.71 -28.85
N MET A 449 -23.27 -7.81 -28.80
CA MET A 449 -24.69 -7.78 -28.48
C MET A 449 -24.89 -8.24 -27.03
N LEU A 450 -25.76 -7.54 -26.29
CA LEU A 450 -26.09 -7.82 -24.90
C LEU A 450 -27.58 -8.00 -24.70
N ILE A 451 -28.00 -9.08 -24.04
CA ILE A 451 -29.39 -9.26 -23.59
C ILE A 451 -29.52 -8.85 -22.14
N HIS A 452 -30.56 -8.05 -21.86
CA HIS A 452 -30.87 -7.54 -20.54
C HIS A 452 -32.39 -7.39 -20.32
N ARG A 453 -32.81 -7.02 -19.12
CA ARG A 453 -34.24 -6.75 -18.85
C ARG A 453 -34.73 -5.53 -19.62
N ILE A 454 -35.99 -5.60 -20.09
CA ILE A 454 -36.65 -4.51 -20.84
C ILE A 454 -36.75 -3.21 -20.03
N ASN A 455 -36.84 -3.31 -18.69
CA ASN A 455 -37.01 -2.19 -17.78
C ASN A 455 -35.68 -1.54 -17.31
N ILE A 456 -34.56 -1.88 -17.92
CA ILE A 456 -33.34 -1.09 -17.75
C ILE A 456 -33.58 0.20 -18.54
N VAL A 457 -33.92 1.27 -17.84
CA VAL A 457 -33.99 2.61 -18.42
C VAL A 457 -32.63 2.89 -19.05
N THR A 458 -32.59 2.89 -20.38
CA THR A 458 -31.45 3.44 -21.11
C THR A 458 -31.39 4.91 -20.75
N VAL A 459 -30.53 5.28 -19.83
CA VAL A 459 -30.17 6.67 -19.65
C VAL A 459 -29.56 7.09 -20.99
N PRO A 460 -30.10 8.10 -21.66
CA PRO A 460 -29.49 8.60 -22.89
C PRO A 460 -28.00 8.85 -22.58
N PRO A 461 -27.11 8.65 -23.56
CA PRO A 461 -25.68 8.89 -23.33
C PRO A 461 -25.56 10.28 -22.68
N PRO A 462 -24.81 10.43 -21.61
CA PRO A 462 -24.63 11.75 -21.00
C PRO A 462 -24.17 12.66 -22.13
N LYS A 463 -24.81 13.84 -22.25
CA LYS A 463 -24.37 14.86 -23.21
C LYS A 463 -22.86 14.92 -23.12
N PRO A 464 -22.13 14.99 -24.24
CA PRO A 464 -20.67 15.11 -24.20
C PRO A 464 -20.35 16.23 -23.24
N VAL A 465 -19.76 15.85 -22.11
CA VAL A 465 -19.37 16.82 -21.06
C VAL A 465 -18.16 17.53 -21.64
N ASP A 466 -18.25 18.84 -21.79
CA ASP A 466 -17.11 19.64 -22.15
C ASP A 466 -16.07 19.53 -21.03
N ILE A 467 -14.97 18.86 -21.35
CA ILE A 467 -13.90 18.56 -20.40
C ILE A 467 -13.22 19.85 -19.95
N ASP A 468 -13.23 20.89 -20.78
CA ASP A 468 -12.61 22.17 -20.48
C ASP A 468 -13.49 23.01 -19.54
N GLU A 469 -14.82 22.99 -19.70
CA GLU A 469 -15.77 23.58 -18.74
C GLU A 469 -15.65 22.89 -17.36
N LEU A 470 -15.50 21.57 -17.35
CA LEU A 470 -15.31 20.78 -16.13
C LEU A 470 -13.95 21.05 -15.46
N ASN A 471 -12.90 21.32 -16.24
CA ASN A 471 -11.59 21.68 -15.73
C ASN A 471 -11.63 23.06 -15.07
N ASN A 472 -12.29 24.04 -15.71
CA ASN A 472 -12.43 25.40 -15.19
C ASN A 472 -13.24 25.44 -13.88
N GLU A 473 -14.31 24.64 -13.76
CA GLU A 473 -15.11 24.53 -12.53
C GLU A 473 -14.28 23.88 -11.39
N LEU A 474 -13.43 22.90 -11.72
CA LEU A 474 -12.53 22.23 -10.77
C LEU A 474 -11.39 23.15 -10.30
N ASP A 475 -10.81 23.93 -11.20
CA ASP A 475 -9.72 24.86 -10.86
C ASP A 475 -10.25 26.02 -10.00
N SER A 476 -11.48 26.47 -10.23
CA SER A 476 -12.17 27.43 -9.38
C SER A 476 -12.45 26.88 -7.96
N LEU A 477 -12.81 25.59 -7.86
CA LEU A 477 -13.02 24.91 -6.57
C LEU A 477 -11.69 24.55 -5.84
N LEU A 478 -10.59 24.49 -6.56
CA LEU A 478 -9.25 24.22 -5.99
C LEU A 478 -8.55 25.51 -5.54
N SER A 479 -8.95 26.66 -6.05
CA SER A 479 -8.40 27.97 -5.72
C SER A 479 -9.18 28.70 -4.60
N SER A 480 -10.36 28.24 -4.26
CA SER A 480 -11.18 28.67 -3.11
C SER A 480 -10.97 27.73 -1.90
#